data_06da97e6736159011bd9f1e5458299cc
#
_entry.id   06da97e6736159011bd9f1e5458299cc
#
_cell.length_a   1.000
_cell.length_b   1.000
_cell.length_c   1.000
_cell.angle_alpha   90.00
_cell.angle_beta   90.00
_cell.angle_gamma   90.00
#
_symmetry.space_group_name_H-M   'P 1'
#
loop_
_entity.id
_entity.type
_entity.pdbx_description
1 polymer ?
#
loop_
_entity_poly.entity_id
_entity_poly.type
_entity_poly.pdbx_seq_one_letter_code
_entity_poly.pdbx_strand_id
1 'polypeptide(L)'
;MAQSAHNRYALGVDIGGSHVCSAVVDLATGQLCGEPHTDKVDAAAGARTIAGAWAANIRRTAAASGIGCIRCAGFAFPGPFDYERGISLIRGVRKFERIYGLDVAATLYPLLRECGTEEFRYVNDAAAFALGECLGGVADDAERVVALTLGTGVGS
;
A
#
# COMPACT_ATOMS: atom_id res chain seq x y z
N MET A 1 23.08 7.56 19.22
CA MET A 1 21.69 8.07 19.10
C MET A 1 20.81 6.86 18.83
N ALA A 2 19.99 6.45 19.78
CA ALA A 2 19.08 5.32 19.61
C ALA A 2 17.96 5.73 18.65
N GLN A 3 18.07 5.37 17.37
CA GLN A 3 16.93 5.31 16.49
C GLN A 3 15.95 4.31 17.11
N SER A 4 14.79 4.82 17.50
CA SER A 4 13.83 4.08 18.28
C SER A 4 13.46 2.78 17.55
N ALA A 5 13.52 1.66 18.24
CA ALA A 5 13.11 0.33 17.77
C ALA A 5 11.66 0.27 17.24
N HIS A 6 10.94 1.38 17.32
CA HIS A 6 9.52 1.53 16.99
C HIS A 6 9.20 1.65 15.48
N ASN A 7 10.19 1.87 14.62
CA ASN A 7 9.98 2.03 13.17
C ASN A 7 10.81 1.04 12.33
N ARG A 8 11.11 -0.13 12.87
CA ARG A 8 11.84 -1.15 12.13
C ARG A 8 11.01 -1.83 11.05
N TYR A 9 9.71 -1.96 11.28
CA TYR A 9 8.81 -2.68 10.40
C TYR A 9 7.79 -1.73 9.77
N ALA A 10 7.45 -2.00 8.52
CA ALA A 10 6.40 -1.28 7.79
C ALA A 10 5.48 -2.26 7.06
N LEU A 11 4.22 -1.88 6.92
CA LEU A 11 3.29 -2.49 5.99
C LEU A 11 3.49 -1.87 4.60
N GLY A 12 3.71 -2.71 3.59
CA GLY A 12 3.56 -2.34 2.18
C GLY A 12 2.20 -2.80 1.70
N VAL A 13 1.44 -1.92 1.05
CA VAL A 13 0.08 -2.20 0.57
C VAL A 13 -0.04 -1.74 -0.87
N ASP A 14 -0.32 -2.68 -1.77
CA ASP A 14 -0.60 -2.40 -3.17
C ASP A 14 -2.11 -2.44 -3.42
N ILE A 15 -2.68 -1.32 -3.86
CA ILE A 15 -4.09 -1.15 -4.18
C ILE A 15 -4.29 -1.29 -5.69
N GLY A 16 -4.56 -2.50 -6.13
CA GLY A 16 -4.92 -2.76 -7.51
C GLY A 16 -6.42 -2.59 -7.79
N GLY A 17 -6.77 -2.47 -9.06
CA GLY A 17 -8.17 -2.26 -9.47
C GLY A 17 -9.13 -3.41 -9.21
N SER A 18 -8.65 -4.58 -8.78
CA SER A 18 -9.46 -5.76 -8.47
C SER A 18 -8.91 -6.57 -7.28
N HIS A 19 -7.78 -6.16 -6.74
CA HIS A 19 -7.10 -6.85 -5.66
C HIS A 19 -6.45 -5.83 -4.72
N VAL A 20 -6.23 -6.24 -3.49
CA VAL A 20 -5.30 -5.61 -2.56
C VAL A 20 -4.25 -6.64 -2.19
N CYS A 21 -2.99 -6.26 -2.22
CA CYS A 21 -1.89 -7.07 -1.75
C CYS A 21 -1.17 -6.35 -0.61
N SER A 22 -0.83 -7.05 0.47
CA SER A 22 -0.03 -6.45 1.53
C SER A 22 1.03 -7.40 2.05
N ALA A 23 2.13 -6.82 2.53
CA ALA A 23 3.26 -7.52 3.13
C ALA A 23 3.83 -6.69 4.27
N VAL A 24 4.49 -7.35 5.23
CA VAL A 24 5.31 -6.67 6.24
C VAL A 24 6.77 -6.73 5.82
N VAL A 25 7.46 -5.62 5.91
CA VAL A 25 8.87 -5.46 5.51
C VAL A 25 9.69 -5.05 6.74
N ASP A 26 10.83 -5.69 6.94
CA ASP A 26 11.88 -5.23 7.84
C ASP A 26 12.69 -4.14 7.13
N LEU A 27 12.53 -2.89 7.53
CA LEU A 27 13.20 -1.74 6.91
C LEU A 27 14.73 -1.73 7.09
N ALA A 28 15.25 -2.52 8.01
CA ALA A 28 16.70 -2.63 8.21
C ALA A 28 17.36 -3.56 7.18
N THR A 29 16.61 -4.55 6.68
CA THR A 29 17.13 -5.57 5.75
C THR A 29 16.49 -5.52 4.37
N GLY A 30 15.36 -4.83 4.22
CA GLY A 30 14.53 -4.84 3.01
C GLY A 30 13.76 -6.14 2.79
N GLN A 31 13.80 -7.08 3.74
CA GLN A 31 13.22 -8.40 3.57
C GLN A 31 11.77 -8.48 4.09
N LEU A 32 10.99 -9.36 3.48
CA LEU A 32 9.63 -9.64 3.91
C LEU A 32 9.61 -10.40 5.24
N CYS A 33 8.72 -10.02 6.12
CA CYS A 33 8.40 -10.73 7.36
C CYS A 33 7.13 -11.56 7.16
N GLY A 34 7.27 -12.75 6.61
CA GLY A 34 6.18 -13.65 6.24
C GLY A 34 5.75 -13.50 4.77
N GLU A 35 4.72 -14.25 4.41
CA GLU A 35 4.19 -14.28 3.04
C GLU A 35 3.27 -13.08 2.77
N PRO A 36 3.32 -12.48 1.56
CA PRO A 36 2.34 -11.50 1.14
C PRO A 36 0.94 -12.10 1.08
N HIS A 37 -0.06 -11.30 1.44
CA HIS A 37 -1.47 -11.69 1.32
C HIS A 37 -2.17 -10.87 0.23
N THR A 38 -2.84 -11.57 -0.67
CA THR A 38 -3.63 -10.96 -1.75
C THR A 38 -5.09 -11.33 -1.63
N ASP A 39 -5.97 -10.33 -1.67
CA ASP A 39 -7.41 -10.51 -1.69
C ASP A 39 -8.06 -9.79 -2.86
N LYS A 40 -9.20 -10.34 -3.31
CA LYS A 40 -10.05 -9.66 -4.31
C LYS A 40 -10.76 -8.47 -3.67
N VAL A 41 -10.87 -7.39 -4.43
CA VAL A 41 -11.63 -6.20 -4.07
C VAL A 41 -12.61 -5.88 -5.18
N ASP A 42 -13.87 -5.66 -4.82
CA ASP A 42 -14.86 -5.11 -5.75
C ASP A 42 -14.71 -3.59 -5.79
N ALA A 43 -13.98 -3.09 -6.78
CA ALA A 43 -13.75 -1.66 -6.97
C ALA A 43 -15.03 -0.85 -7.36
N ALA A 44 -16.16 -1.53 -7.63
CA ALA A 44 -17.46 -0.91 -7.86
C ALA A 44 -18.31 -0.81 -6.58
N ALA A 45 -17.88 -1.47 -5.49
CA ALA A 45 -18.56 -1.42 -4.21
C ALA A 45 -18.52 -0.03 -3.57
N GLY A 46 -19.32 0.17 -2.53
CA GLY A 46 -19.30 1.42 -1.76
C GLY A 46 -17.99 1.60 -0.97
N ALA A 47 -17.62 2.85 -0.68
CA ALA A 47 -16.39 3.22 -0.02
C ALA A 47 -16.13 2.43 1.28
N ARG A 48 -17.16 2.22 2.11
CA ARG A 48 -17.05 1.44 3.34
C ARG A 48 -16.67 -0.02 3.08
N THR A 49 -17.24 -0.64 2.07
CA THR A 49 -16.96 -2.04 1.68
C THR A 49 -15.52 -2.17 1.19
N ILE A 50 -15.09 -1.25 0.33
CA ILE A 50 -13.73 -1.21 -0.20
C ILE A 50 -12.72 -1.04 0.94
N ALA A 51 -12.89 -0.02 1.79
CA ALA A 51 -12.00 0.22 2.92
C ALA A 51 -11.99 -0.94 3.92
N GLY A 52 -13.14 -1.58 4.15
CA GLY A 52 -13.25 -2.78 4.98
C GLY A 52 -12.46 -3.95 4.42
N ALA A 53 -12.49 -4.18 3.11
CA ALA A 53 -11.70 -5.21 2.44
C ALA A 53 -10.19 -4.94 2.55
N TRP A 54 -9.76 -3.70 2.33
CA TRP A 54 -8.36 -3.30 2.53
C TRP A 54 -7.91 -3.54 3.97
N ALA A 55 -8.68 -3.06 4.95
CA ALA A 55 -8.35 -3.22 6.35
C ALA A 55 -8.29 -4.71 6.77
N ALA A 56 -9.19 -5.55 6.27
CA ALA A 56 -9.20 -6.99 6.56
C ALA A 56 -7.93 -7.68 6.03
N ASN A 57 -7.52 -7.35 4.80
CA ASN A 57 -6.28 -7.85 4.20
C ASN A 57 -5.06 -7.44 5.05
N ILE A 58 -4.92 -6.14 5.36
CA ILE A 58 -3.81 -5.58 6.12
C ILE A 58 -3.72 -6.22 7.51
N ARG A 59 -4.83 -6.33 8.23
CA ARG A 59 -4.87 -6.96 9.57
C ARG A 59 -4.42 -8.42 9.53
N ARG A 60 -4.86 -9.18 8.53
CA ARG A 60 -4.45 -10.57 8.35
C ARG A 60 -2.94 -10.66 8.11
N THR A 61 -2.38 -9.82 7.26
CA THR A 61 -0.94 -9.75 6.98
C THR A 61 -0.15 -9.37 8.23
N ALA A 62 -0.58 -8.35 8.97
CA ALA A 62 0.06 -7.94 10.20
C ALA A 62 0.04 -9.06 11.24
N ALA A 63 -1.09 -9.74 11.42
CA ALA A 63 -1.20 -10.87 12.35
C ALA A 63 -0.31 -12.05 11.96
N ALA A 64 -0.26 -12.39 10.66
CA ALA A 64 0.57 -13.49 10.15
C ALA A 64 2.07 -13.23 10.27
N SER A 65 2.52 -11.97 10.27
CA SER A 65 3.92 -11.60 10.43
C SER A 65 4.49 -11.87 11.83
N GLY A 66 3.63 -12.00 12.84
CA GLY A 66 4.02 -12.11 14.25
C GLY A 66 4.58 -10.82 14.86
N ILE A 67 4.55 -9.70 14.13
CA ILE A 67 5.03 -8.40 14.62
C ILE A 67 3.91 -7.71 15.41
N GLY A 68 4.15 -7.44 16.68
CA GLY A 68 3.12 -6.94 17.60
C GLY A 68 2.65 -5.50 17.34
N CYS A 69 3.48 -4.66 16.70
CA CYS A 69 3.15 -3.27 16.39
C CYS A 69 3.87 -2.82 15.13
N ILE A 70 3.12 -2.36 14.13
CA ILE A 70 3.64 -1.87 12.84
C ILE A 70 3.10 -0.46 12.62
N ARG A 71 3.87 0.54 13.00
CA ARG A 71 3.42 1.94 13.04
C ARG A 71 3.22 2.57 11.68
N CYS A 72 3.98 2.15 10.67
CA CYS A 72 3.98 2.76 9.35
C CYS A 72 3.36 1.84 8.30
N ALA A 73 2.53 2.41 7.42
CA ALA A 73 2.03 1.75 6.23
C ALA A 73 2.25 2.63 5.00
N GLY A 74 2.93 2.07 3.99
CA GLY A 74 3.10 2.65 2.67
C GLY A 74 2.13 2.05 1.68
N PHE A 75 1.38 2.90 0.98
CA PHE A 75 0.38 2.50 0.00
C PHE A 75 0.84 2.85 -1.41
N ALA A 76 0.94 1.85 -2.28
CA ALA A 76 0.95 2.02 -3.71
C ALA A 76 -0.50 2.19 -4.18
N PHE A 77 -0.83 3.36 -4.71
CA PHE A 77 -2.20 3.71 -5.03
C PHE A 77 -2.32 4.18 -6.49
N PRO A 78 -3.31 3.68 -7.26
CA PRO A 78 -3.51 4.13 -8.63
C PRO A 78 -3.98 5.58 -8.68
N GLY A 79 -3.52 6.32 -9.69
CA GLY A 79 -3.96 7.70 -9.93
C GLY A 79 -5.33 7.79 -10.64
N PRO A 80 -5.93 9.00 -10.63
CA PRO A 80 -5.48 10.21 -9.94
C PRO A 80 -5.66 10.17 -8.42
N PHE A 81 -4.63 10.61 -7.69
CA PHE A 81 -4.61 10.58 -6.24
C PHE A 81 -3.75 11.73 -5.69
N ASP A 82 -4.16 12.36 -4.61
CA ASP A 82 -3.35 13.33 -3.88
C ASP A 82 -2.44 12.57 -2.91
N TYR A 83 -1.20 12.28 -3.35
CA TYR A 83 -0.25 11.46 -2.61
C TYR A 83 0.31 12.15 -1.36
N GLU A 84 0.24 13.47 -1.28
CA GLU A 84 0.65 14.21 -0.08
C GLU A 84 -0.41 14.12 1.02
N ARG A 85 -1.67 14.25 0.64
CA ARG A 85 -2.80 14.29 1.58
C ARG A 85 -3.49 12.94 1.77
N GLY A 86 -3.21 11.96 0.91
CA GLY A 86 -3.85 10.65 0.96
C GLY A 86 -5.31 10.65 0.50
N ILE A 87 -5.67 11.52 -0.47
CA ILE A 87 -7.05 11.69 -0.92
C ILE A 87 -7.23 11.11 -2.33
N SER A 88 -8.20 10.22 -2.49
CA SER A 88 -8.55 9.68 -3.80
C SER A 88 -9.23 10.73 -4.67
N LEU A 89 -8.69 10.93 -5.87
CA LEU A 89 -9.24 11.81 -6.90
C LEU A 89 -9.75 11.02 -8.12
N ILE A 90 -9.90 9.69 -7.96
CA ILE A 90 -10.30 8.79 -9.03
C ILE A 90 -11.73 9.09 -9.47
N ARG A 91 -11.90 9.44 -10.76
CA ARG A 91 -13.17 9.76 -11.36
C ARG A 91 -13.17 9.44 -12.86
N GLY A 92 -14.26 8.91 -13.39
CA GLY A 92 -14.43 8.66 -14.84
C GLY A 92 -13.68 7.44 -15.38
N VAL A 93 -13.17 6.54 -14.51
CA VAL A 93 -12.36 5.37 -14.91
C VAL A 93 -13.01 4.02 -14.61
N ARG A 94 -14.27 3.99 -14.26
CA ARG A 94 -15.09 2.79 -13.94
C ARG A 94 -14.63 1.98 -12.71
N LYS A 95 -13.55 2.39 -12.04
CA LYS A 95 -13.01 1.75 -10.84
C LYS A 95 -12.87 2.78 -9.75
N PHE A 96 -13.17 2.40 -8.52
CA PHE A 96 -12.98 3.26 -7.36
C PHE A 96 -13.71 4.60 -7.42
N GLU A 97 -14.73 4.76 -8.28
CA GLU A 97 -15.50 6.00 -8.40
C GLU A 97 -16.16 6.42 -7.08
N ARG A 98 -16.55 5.42 -6.28
CA ARG A 98 -17.24 5.64 -5.00
C ARG A 98 -16.33 6.03 -3.85
N ILE A 99 -15.02 6.06 -4.09
CA ILE A 99 -14.04 6.58 -3.12
C ILE A 99 -13.50 7.96 -3.52
N TYR A 100 -14.09 8.62 -4.52
CA TYR A 100 -13.72 9.99 -4.86
C TYR A 100 -13.84 10.91 -3.63
N GLY A 101 -12.76 11.66 -3.31
CA GLY A 101 -12.68 12.52 -2.14
C GLY A 101 -12.44 11.79 -0.81
N LEU A 102 -12.29 10.46 -0.83
CA LEU A 102 -11.99 9.70 0.38
C LEU A 102 -10.60 10.03 0.90
N ASP A 103 -10.51 10.42 2.16
CA ASP A 103 -9.26 10.44 2.93
C ASP A 103 -8.98 9.01 3.41
N VAL A 104 -7.94 8.41 2.84
CA VAL A 104 -7.59 7.01 3.11
C VAL A 104 -7.10 6.83 4.54
N ALA A 105 -6.26 7.76 5.05
CA ALA A 105 -5.76 7.70 6.42
C ALA A 105 -6.89 7.82 7.44
N ALA A 106 -7.74 8.84 7.32
CA ALA A 106 -8.88 9.03 8.22
C ALA A 106 -9.84 7.82 8.20
N THR A 107 -9.98 7.16 7.03
CA THR A 107 -10.86 6.00 6.87
C THR A 107 -10.25 4.73 7.47
N LEU A 108 -8.96 4.48 7.24
CA LEU A 108 -8.29 3.24 7.66
C LEU A 108 -7.77 3.30 9.10
N TYR A 109 -7.39 4.46 9.61
CA TYR A 109 -6.85 4.60 10.96
C TYR A 109 -7.70 3.90 12.04
N PRO A 110 -9.03 4.12 12.15
CA PRO A 110 -9.83 3.43 13.14
C PRO A 110 -9.91 1.92 12.95
N LEU A 111 -9.73 1.43 11.70
CA LEU A 111 -9.80 0.02 11.34
C LEU A 111 -8.47 -0.72 11.56
N LEU A 112 -7.35 0.01 11.68
CA LEU A 112 -6.00 -0.55 11.81
C LEU A 112 -5.36 -0.27 13.18
N ARG A 113 -6.11 0.28 14.12
CA ARG A 113 -5.60 0.61 15.48
C ARG A 113 -4.98 -0.60 16.19
N GLU A 114 -5.55 -1.78 16.03
CA GLU A 114 -5.03 -3.01 16.64
C GLU A 114 -3.68 -3.45 16.07
N CYS A 115 -3.33 -3.01 14.85
CA CYS A 115 -2.00 -3.23 14.25
C CYS A 115 -0.97 -2.21 14.74
N GLY A 116 -1.39 -1.16 15.46
CA GLY A 116 -0.57 -0.05 15.88
C GLY A 116 -0.21 0.93 14.76
N THR A 117 -0.90 0.86 13.61
CA THR A 117 -0.60 1.70 12.44
C THR A 117 -1.14 3.11 12.62
N GLU A 118 -0.24 4.08 12.63
CA GLU A 118 -0.52 5.51 12.86
C GLU A 118 -0.03 6.40 11.72
N GLU A 119 1.01 5.96 10.99
CA GLU A 119 1.64 6.72 9.92
C GLU A 119 1.29 6.11 8.57
N PHE A 120 0.78 6.94 7.65
CA PHE A 120 0.39 6.55 6.32
C PHE A 120 1.23 7.32 5.30
N ARG A 121 1.75 6.61 4.30
CA ARG A 121 2.49 7.19 3.17
C ARG A 121 1.91 6.66 1.87
N TYR A 122 1.96 7.48 0.82
CA TYR A 122 1.35 7.15 -0.45
C TYR A 122 2.30 7.40 -1.59
N VAL A 123 2.29 6.52 -2.57
CA VAL A 123 3.05 6.63 -3.81
C VAL A 123 2.21 6.09 -4.96
N ASN A 124 2.46 6.53 -6.18
CA ASN A 124 1.84 5.94 -7.36
C ASN A 124 2.25 4.46 -7.51
N ASP A 125 1.32 3.61 -7.93
CA ASP A 125 1.54 2.16 -8.09
C ASP A 125 2.69 1.82 -9.04
N ALA A 126 2.78 2.46 -10.22
CA ALA A 126 3.89 2.27 -11.15
C ALA A 126 5.22 2.78 -10.58
N ALA A 127 5.19 3.91 -9.85
CA ALA A 127 6.38 4.44 -9.18
C ALA A 127 6.83 3.52 -8.03
N ALA A 128 5.90 2.96 -7.25
CA ALA A 128 6.23 1.98 -6.21
C ALA A 128 6.90 0.74 -6.79
N PHE A 129 6.37 0.22 -7.92
CA PHE A 129 6.98 -0.91 -8.63
C PHE A 129 8.41 -0.57 -9.07
N ALA A 130 8.62 0.57 -9.75
CA ALA A 130 9.94 0.98 -10.21
C ALA A 130 10.94 1.14 -9.06
N LEU A 131 10.52 1.73 -7.94
CA LEU A 131 11.35 1.86 -6.73
C LEU A 131 11.71 0.49 -6.14
N GLY A 132 10.78 -0.45 -6.11
CA GLY A 132 11.02 -1.81 -5.64
C GLY A 132 12.09 -2.52 -6.49
N GLU A 133 12.03 -2.39 -7.81
CA GLU A 133 13.01 -2.97 -8.72
C GLU A 133 14.41 -2.33 -8.58
N CYS A 134 14.49 -1.06 -8.20
CA CYS A 134 15.74 -0.36 -7.93
C CYS A 134 16.35 -0.69 -6.55
N LEU A 135 15.53 -1.14 -5.59
CA LEU A 135 15.97 -1.36 -4.19
C LEU A 135 16.30 -2.82 -3.86
N GLY A 136 16.12 -3.73 -4.77
CA GLY A 136 16.37 -5.17 -4.54
C GLY A 136 15.77 -6.06 -5.61
N GLY A 137 15.37 -5.46 -6.74
CA GLY A 137 14.89 -6.18 -7.92
C GLY A 137 15.94 -6.27 -9.02
N VAL A 138 15.48 -6.37 -10.25
CA VAL A 138 16.34 -6.56 -11.44
C VAL A 138 17.14 -5.31 -11.82
N ALA A 139 16.83 -4.16 -11.23
CA ALA A 139 17.44 -2.86 -11.54
C ALA A 139 18.34 -2.30 -10.41
N ASP A 140 18.74 -3.12 -9.46
CA ASP A 140 19.50 -2.72 -8.27
C ASP A 140 20.84 -2.02 -8.61
N ASP A 141 21.51 -2.44 -9.69
CA ASP A 141 22.78 -1.87 -10.15
C ASP A 141 22.63 -0.81 -11.27
N ALA A 142 21.40 -0.41 -11.62
CA ALA A 142 21.17 0.48 -12.73
C ALA A 142 21.25 1.97 -12.35
N GLU A 143 22.06 2.77 -13.07
CA GLU A 143 22.12 4.22 -12.87
C GLU A 143 20.86 4.97 -13.34
N ARG A 144 20.12 4.38 -14.29
CA ARG A 144 18.88 4.94 -14.86
C ARG A 144 17.92 3.82 -15.18
N VAL A 145 16.68 3.96 -14.74
CA VAL A 145 15.63 2.96 -14.93
C VAL A 145 14.41 3.61 -15.56
N VAL A 146 13.83 2.93 -16.53
CA VAL A 146 12.49 3.20 -17.05
C VAL A 146 11.66 1.96 -16.79
N ALA A 147 10.58 2.12 -16.04
CA ALA A 147 9.64 1.05 -15.75
C ALA A 147 8.34 1.28 -16.51
N LEU A 148 7.80 0.22 -17.10
CA LEU A 148 6.48 0.21 -17.73
C LEU A 148 5.63 -0.87 -17.07
N THR A 149 4.50 -0.47 -16.51
CA THR A 149 3.52 -1.41 -15.99
C THR A 149 2.38 -1.57 -16.98
N LEU A 150 2.12 -2.82 -17.38
CA LEU A 150 1.07 -3.18 -18.33
C LEU A 150 0.01 -4.01 -17.62
N GLY A 151 -1.12 -3.41 -17.36
CA GLY A 151 -2.25 -4.06 -16.70
C GLY A 151 -3.57 -3.61 -17.32
N THR A 152 -4.57 -3.29 -16.51
CA THR A 152 -5.81 -2.65 -16.99
C THR A 152 -5.59 -1.22 -17.51
N GLY A 153 -4.42 -0.65 -17.25
CA GLY A 153 -3.89 0.59 -17.78
C GLY A 153 -2.40 0.45 -18.05
N VAL A 154 -1.79 1.50 -18.57
CA VAL A 154 -0.34 1.62 -18.73
C VAL A 154 0.15 2.68 -17.75
N GLY A 155 1.14 2.32 -16.95
CA GLY A 155 1.83 3.23 -16.03
C GLY A 155 3.33 3.31 -16.36
N SER A 156 3.94 4.46 -16.09
CA SER A 156 5.38 4.72 -16.26
C SER A 156 5.88 5.72 -15.23
#